data_f293c3f5bf0bff846b50ab681dd26956
#
_entry.id   f293c3f5bf0bff846b50ab681dd26956
#
_cell.length_a   1.000
_cell.length_b   1.000
_cell.length_c   1.000
_cell.angle_alpha   90.00
_cell.angle_beta   90.00
_cell.angle_gamma   90.00
#
_symmetry.space_group_name_H-M   'P 1'
#
loop_
_entity.id
_entity.type
_entity.pdbx_description
1 polymer ?
#
loop_
_entity_poly.entity_id
_entity_poly.type
_entity_poly.pdbx_seq_one_letter_code
_entity_poly.pdbx_strand_id
1 'polypeptide(L)'
;YEISECLVGSEMCIRDRGKPVYLSVGASYLSEVDEAVRAIRDEGNNDICLFHCVLSYPTKNQDANLNIIRHLKQVYPDIPIGFSDHTLPDPCMTILTTAYLLGAEVIEKHFTLDKSLEGNDHYHAGDPEDFAKAIRNFELISEIVGDKKKTVLECEMIPRREARRSLVLTHDMKAGEVIAEKDLIAKRPGTGISPKYIDIVIGQSLKKDLKEDTVLSWENI
;
A
#
# COMPACT_ATOMS: atom_id res chain seq x y z
N TYR A 1 -20.94 21.16 -14.63
CA TYR A 1 -21.71 20.49 -15.73
C TYR A 1 -22.41 19.29 -15.11
N GLU A 2 -23.73 19.22 -15.20
CA GLU A 2 -24.51 18.07 -14.75
C GLU A 2 -24.27 16.91 -15.72
N ILE A 3 -23.88 15.75 -15.20
CA ILE A 3 -23.49 14.56 -15.99
C ILE A 3 -24.66 14.06 -16.84
N SER A 4 -25.90 14.20 -16.37
CA SER A 4 -27.11 13.80 -17.10
C SER A 4 -27.40 14.67 -18.35
N GLU A 5 -27.01 15.93 -18.36
CA GLU A 5 -27.16 16.81 -19.53
C GLU A 5 -25.95 16.77 -20.47
N CYS A 6 -24.77 16.39 -19.98
CA CYS A 6 -23.55 16.32 -20.80
C CYS A 6 -23.50 15.09 -21.71
N LEU A 7 -24.21 14.01 -21.42
CA LEU A 7 -24.21 12.81 -22.26
C LEU A 7 -25.18 12.96 -23.46
N VAL A 8 -26.26 13.72 -23.32
CA VAL A 8 -27.18 13.95 -24.44
C VAL A 8 -26.50 14.81 -25.50
N GLY A 9 -26.07 14.19 -26.60
CA GLY A 9 -25.38 14.85 -27.72
C GLY A 9 -23.84 14.77 -27.66
N SER A 10 -23.25 14.21 -26.61
CA SER A 10 -21.81 13.97 -26.54
C SER A 10 -21.39 12.56 -27.01
N GLU A 11 -22.35 11.66 -27.25
CA GLU A 11 -22.12 10.28 -27.72
C GLU A 11 -21.34 10.27 -29.05
N MET A 12 -21.66 11.15 -29.96
CA MET A 12 -20.91 11.31 -31.21
C MET A 12 -19.46 11.75 -30.97
N CYS A 13 -19.23 12.65 -30.01
CA CYS A 13 -17.88 13.11 -29.68
C CYS A 13 -17.06 12.01 -28.98
N ILE A 14 -17.68 11.18 -28.16
CA ILE A 14 -17.03 10.04 -27.49
C ILE A 14 -16.61 8.98 -28.52
N ARG A 15 -17.53 8.63 -29.45
CA ARG A 15 -17.27 7.64 -30.49
C ARG A 15 -16.23 8.10 -31.50
N ASP A 16 -16.40 9.34 -32.03
CA ASP A 16 -15.64 9.81 -33.19
C ASP A 16 -14.19 10.21 -32.84
N ARG A 17 -13.88 10.45 -31.57
CA ARG A 17 -12.54 10.90 -31.14
C ARG A 17 -11.63 9.79 -30.64
N GLY A 18 -12.18 8.66 -30.16
CA GLY A 18 -11.40 7.53 -29.65
C GLY A 18 -10.37 7.91 -28.58
N LYS A 19 -10.68 8.92 -27.74
CA LYS A 19 -9.80 9.43 -26.69
C LYS A 19 -10.22 8.91 -25.33
N PRO A 20 -9.29 8.83 -24.36
CA PRO A 20 -9.63 8.55 -22.97
C PRO A 20 -10.72 9.47 -22.43
N VAL A 21 -11.67 8.92 -21.71
CA VAL A 21 -12.73 9.67 -21.02
C VAL A 21 -12.43 9.69 -19.52
N TYR A 22 -12.17 10.88 -19.00
CA TYR A 22 -12.03 11.13 -17.55
C TYR A 22 -13.38 11.59 -17.02
N LEU A 23 -14.08 10.69 -16.28
CA LEU A 23 -15.45 10.90 -15.82
C LEU A 23 -15.47 11.16 -14.31
N SER A 24 -15.76 12.40 -13.91
CA SER A 24 -15.99 12.76 -12.50
C SER A 24 -17.38 12.34 -12.07
N VAL A 25 -17.48 11.60 -10.93
CA VAL A 25 -18.73 11.01 -10.44
C VAL A 25 -19.25 11.68 -9.16
N GLY A 26 -18.90 12.95 -8.95
CA GLY A 26 -19.40 13.73 -7.82
C GLY A 26 -20.91 13.89 -7.85
N ALA A 27 -21.56 13.89 -6.66
CA ALA A 27 -22.99 13.99 -6.46
C ALA A 27 -23.86 12.95 -7.22
N SER A 28 -23.26 11.84 -7.68
CA SER A 28 -23.95 10.77 -8.39
C SER A 28 -24.16 9.55 -7.50
N TYR A 29 -25.32 8.89 -7.65
CA TYR A 29 -25.53 7.55 -7.15
C TYR A 29 -24.80 6.52 -8.03
N LEU A 30 -24.46 5.36 -7.46
CA LEU A 30 -23.74 4.31 -8.20
C LEU A 30 -24.47 3.85 -9.46
N SER A 31 -25.82 3.86 -9.45
CA SER A 31 -26.65 3.55 -10.63
C SER A 31 -26.44 4.53 -11.77
N GLU A 32 -26.27 5.82 -11.46
CA GLU A 32 -26.04 6.87 -12.46
C GLU A 32 -24.61 6.76 -13.05
N VAL A 33 -23.64 6.41 -12.21
CA VAL A 33 -22.27 6.10 -12.66
C VAL A 33 -22.29 4.91 -13.62
N ASP A 34 -23.05 3.86 -13.29
CA ASP A 34 -23.16 2.66 -14.11
C ASP A 34 -23.85 2.95 -15.46
N GLU A 35 -24.88 3.79 -15.47
CA GLU A 35 -25.53 4.26 -16.71
C GLU A 35 -24.54 5.04 -17.59
N ALA A 36 -23.76 5.95 -17.00
CA ALA A 36 -22.77 6.74 -17.73
C ALA A 36 -21.65 5.87 -18.32
N VAL A 37 -21.13 4.92 -17.54
CA VAL A 37 -20.12 3.95 -18.01
C VAL A 37 -20.65 3.11 -19.16
N ARG A 38 -21.90 2.62 -19.07
CA ARG A 38 -22.52 1.87 -20.17
C ARG A 38 -22.68 2.72 -21.42
N ALA A 39 -23.19 3.94 -21.30
CA ALA A 39 -23.36 4.84 -22.44
C ALA A 39 -22.03 5.08 -23.18
N ILE A 40 -20.93 5.26 -22.46
CA ILE A 40 -19.59 5.42 -23.08
C ILE A 40 -19.15 4.12 -23.77
N ARG A 41 -19.37 2.96 -23.13
CA ARG A 41 -19.00 1.65 -23.68
C ARG A 41 -19.84 1.25 -24.90
N ASP A 42 -21.12 1.60 -24.93
CA ASP A 42 -22.02 1.35 -26.05
C ASP A 42 -21.58 2.11 -27.32
N GLU A 43 -20.91 3.25 -27.17
CA GLU A 43 -20.25 3.97 -28.26
C GLU A 43 -18.87 3.37 -28.66
N GLY A 44 -18.49 2.21 -28.07
CA GLY A 44 -17.27 1.48 -28.40
C GLY A 44 -16.01 2.01 -27.69
N ASN A 45 -16.14 2.93 -26.73
CA ASN A 45 -15.00 3.47 -25.98
C ASN A 45 -14.87 2.78 -24.62
N ASN A 46 -13.78 2.03 -24.40
CA ASN A 46 -13.45 1.37 -23.16
C ASN A 46 -12.33 2.07 -22.37
N ASP A 47 -11.78 3.16 -22.90
CA ASP A 47 -10.71 3.92 -22.27
C ASP A 47 -11.33 4.98 -21.35
N ILE A 48 -11.74 4.53 -20.16
CA ILE A 48 -12.46 5.32 -19.15
C ILE A 48 -11.62 5.36 -17.89
N CYS A 49 -11.57 6.52 -17.22
CA CYS A 49 -11.10 6.68 -15.85
C CYS A 49 -12.21 7.35 -15.02
N LEU A 50 -12.60 6.74 -13.90
CA LEU A 50 -13.60 7.30 -13.00
C LEU A 50 -12.93 8.10 -11.90
N PHE A 51 -13.33 9.37 -11.72
CA PHE A 51 -12.82 10.21 -10.65
C PHE A 51 -13.81 10.29 -9.49
N HIS A 52 -13.41 9.73 -8.32
CA HIS A 52 -14.08 10.12 -7.09
C HIS A 52 -13.88 11.62 -6.88
N CYS A 53 -14.95 12.35 -6.68
CA CYS A 53 -14.92 13.75 -6.28
C CYS A 53 -16.12 14.09 -5.39
N VAL A 54 -16.04 15.20 -4.70
CA VAL A 54 -17.14 15.75 -3.89
C VAL A 54 -17.46 17.15 -4.41
N LEU A 55 -18.72 17.37 -4.82
CA LEU A 55 -19.21 18.65 -5.32
C LEU A 55 -19.46 19.64 -4.16
N SER A 56 -18.40 20.04 -3.50
CA SER A 56 -18.39 21.05 -2.44
C SER A 56 -17.08 21.82 -2.50
N TYR A 57 -17.14 23.14 -2.59
CA TYR A 57 -16.01 24.01 -2.86
C TYR A 57 -15.84 25.05 -1.74
N PRO A 58 -14.90 24.86 -0.77
CA PRO A 58 -14.03 23.70 -0.61
C PRO A 58 -14.77 22.52 0.03
N THR A 59 -14.32 21.31 -0.27
CA THR A 59 -14.73 20.11 0.45
C THR A 59 -14.08 20.10 1.84
N LYS A 60 -14.88 19.88 2.89
CA LYS A 60 -14.33 19.65 4.24
C LYS A 60 -13.62 18.30 4.30
N ASN A 61 -12.56 18.20 5.09
CA ASN A 61 -11.77 16.95 5.21
C ASN A 61 -12.63 15.74 5.60
N GLN A 62 -13.62 15.92 6.49
CA GLN A 62 -14.54 14.85 6.91
C GLN A 62 -15.46 14.36 5.80
N ASP A 63 -15.70 15.19 4.79
CA ASP A 63 -16.60 14.91 3.68
C ASP A 63 -15.83 14.38 2.43
N ALA A 64 -14.50 14.41 2.45
CA ALA A 64 -13.67 13.90 1.36
C ALA A 64 -13.89 12.40 1.06
N ASN A 65 -14.25 11.64 2.08
CA ASN A 65 -14.70 10.23 2.02
C ASN A 65 -13.87 9.35 1.06
N LEU A 66 -12.56 9.38 1.18
CA LEU A 66 -11.61 8.76 0.25
C LEU A 66 -11.76 7.23 0.11
N ASN A 67 -12.45 6.56 1.05
CA ASN A 67 -12.73 5.12 0.91
C ASN A 67 -13.62 4.79 -0.30
N ILE A 68 -14.31 5.77 -0.89
CA ILE A 68 -15.04 5.58 -2.14
C ILE A 68 -14.09 5.15 -3.28
N ILE A 69 -12.84 5.59 -3.28
CA ILE A 69 -11.82 5.14 -4.24
C ILE A 69 -11.69 3.61 -4.21
N ARG A 70 -11.58 3.01 -3.02
CA ARG A 70 -11.52 1.55 -2.87
C ARG A 70 -12.82 0.87 -3.29
N HIS A 71 -13.95 1.47 -2.98
CA HIS A 71 -15.25 0.94 -3.38
C HIS A 71 -15.40 0.93 -4.91
N LEU A 72 -15.08 2.04 -5.57
CA LEU A 72 -15.12 2.10 -7.04
C LEU A 72 -14.17 1.09 -7.69
N LYS A 73 -12.96 0.90 -7.15
CA LYS A 73 -12.02 -0.15 -7.62
C LYS A 73 -12.57 -1.57 -7.47
N GLN A 74 -13.41 -1.83 -6.46
CA GLN A 74 -14.06 -3.13 -6.29
C GLN A 74 -15.22 -3.33 -7.26
N VAL A 75 -15.99 -2.27 -7.54
CA VAL A 75 -17.15 -2.31 -8.45
C VAL A 75 -16.69 -2.34 -9.91
N TYR A 76 -15.64 -1.58 -10.23
CA TYR A 76 -15.10 -1.44 -11.59
C TYR A 76 -13.62 -1.86 -11.62
N PRO A 77 -13.31 -3.17 -11.51
CA PRO A 77 -11.93 -3.64 -11.40
C PRO A 77 -11.10 -3.46 -12.67
N ASP A 78 -11.76 -3.22 -13.80
CA ASP A 78 -11.18 -2.99 -15.12
C ASP A 78 -11.07 -1.50 -15.51
N ILE A 79 -11.54 -0.60 -14.65
CA ILE A 79 -11.48 0.86 -14.89
C ILE A 79 -10.50 1.49 -13.89
N PRO A 80 -9.50 2.27 -14.34
CA PRO A 80 -8.69 3.10 -13.48
C PRO A 80 -9.53 4.07 -12.65
N ILE A 81 -9.22 4.20 -11.37
CA ILE A 81 -9.91 5.14 -10.48
C ILE A 81 -8.99 6.30 -10.14
N GLY A 82 -9.47 7.50 -10.38
CA GLY A 82 -8.84 8.75 -10.02
C GLY A 82 -9.51 9.43 -8.81
N PHE A 83 -8.92 10.54 -8.41
CA PHE A 83 -9.46 11.43 -7.39
C PHE A 83 -9.38 12.89 -7.86
N SER A 84 -10.52 13.59 -7.89
CA SER A 84 -10.61 15.02 -8.15
C SER A 84 -10.84 15.74 -6.82
N ASP A 85 -9.82 16.48 -6.39
CA ASP A 85 -9.75 17.07 -5.05
C ASP A 85 -10.23 18.53 -5.01
N HIS A 86 -11.22 18.79 -4.16
CA HIS A 86 -11.72 20.13 -3.87
C HIS A 86 -11.47 20.55 -2.41
N THR A 87 -10.64 19.84 -1.67
CA THR A 87 -10.26 20.21 -0.30
C THR A 87 -9.26 21.36 -0.29
N LEU A 88 -9.15 22.04 0.85
CA LEU A 88 -8.07 23.01 1.06
C LEU A 88 -6.71 22.26 1.12
N PRO A 89 -5.67 22.75 0.44
CA PRO A 89 -4.34 22.19 0.57
C PRO A 89 -3.84 22.30 2.02
N ASP A 90 -3.39 21.19 2.58
CA ASP A 90 -2.69 21.18 3.88
C ASP A 90 -1.16 21.14 3.66
N PRO A 91 -0.34 21.53 4.67
CA PRO A 91 1.11 21.61 4.49
C PRO A 91 1.80 20.30 4.10
N CYS A 92 1.14 19.16 4.28
CA CYS A 92 1.66 17.84 3.96
C CYS A 92 1.02 17.23 2.71
N MET A 93 0.06 17.90 2.09
CA MET A 93 -0.75 17.36 0.98
C MET A 93 -1.37 16.00 1.35
N THR A 94 -1.87 15.90 2.58
CA THR A 94 -2.34 14.65 3.21
C THR A 94 -3.46 14.00 2.41
N ILE A 95 -4.41 14.78 1.91
CA ILE A 95 -5.57 14.27 1.17
C ILE A 95 -5.11 13.60 -0.12
N LEU A 96 -4.30 14.26 -0.96
CA LEU A 96 -3.80 13.69 -2.21
C LEU A 96 -2.92 12.47 -1.94
N THR A 97 -2.05 12.57 -0.92
CA THR A 97 -1.17 11.48 -0.49
C THR A 97 -1.98 10.25 -0.06
N THR A 98 -3.06 10.47 0.69
CA THR A 98 -3.96 9.40 1.14
C THR A 98 -4.76 8.81 -0.02
N ALA A 99 -5.27 9.64 -0.94
CA ALA A 99 -5.98 9.16 -2.12
C ALA A 99 -5.10 8.23 -2.97
N TYR A 100 -3.83 8.60 -3.17
CA TYR A 100 -2.84 7.77 -3.86
C TYR A 100 -2.62 6.43 -3.14
N LEU A 101 -2.44 6.44 -1.80
CA LEU A 101 -2.32 5.22 -0.99
C LEU A 101 -3.56 4.31 -1.05
N LEU A 102 -4.74 4.90 -1.20
CA LEU A 102 -6.00 4.15 -1.35
C LEU A 102 -6.20 3.61 -2.76
N GLY A 103 -5.29 3.94 -3.68
CA GLY A 103 -5.22 3.38 -5.02
C GLY A 103 -5.78 4.30 -6.11
N ALA A 104 -5.86 5.61 -5.88
CA ALA A 104 -6.08 6.55 -6.98
C ALA A 104 -4.88 6.52 -7.93
N GLU A 105 -5.14 6.28 -9.20
CA GLU A 105 -4.13 6.18 -10.26
C GLU A 105 -3.94 7.52 -10.99
N VAL A 106 -4.95 8.37 -10.93
CA VAL A 106 -4.94 9.73 -11.51
C VAL A 106 -5.40 10.71 -10.43
N ILE A 107 -4.72 11.84 -10.33
CA ILE A 107 -5.06 12.90 -9.38
C ILE A 107 -5.34 14.18 -10.17
N GLU A 108 -6.48 14.80 -9.88
CA GLU A 108 -6.88 16.09 -10.37
C GLU A 108 -7.06 17.07 -9.21
N LYS A 109 -6.60 18.28 -9.38
CA LYS A 109 -6.80 19.37 -8.43
C LYS A 109 -6.72 20.71 -9.16
N HIS A 110 -7.54 21.66 -8.72
CA HIS A 110 -7.43 23.06 -9.16
C HIS A 110 -6.00 23.56 -8.95
N PHE A 111 -5.50 24.31 -9.93
CA PHE A 111 -4.16 24.88 -9.92
C PHE A 111 -4.21 26.40 -9.95
N THR A 112 -3.37 27.05 -9.16
CA THR A 112 -3.17 28.49 -9.18
C THR A 112 -1.70 28.86 -8.96
N LEU A 113 -1.30 30.00 -9.48
CA LEU A 113 0.00 30.59 -9.14
C LEU A 113 -0.06 31.41 -7.84
N ASP A 114 -1.25 31.88 -7.46
CA ASP A 114 -1.45 32.68 -6.27
C ASP A 114 -2.85 32.42 -5.69
N LYS A 115 -2.89 31.85 -4.48
CA LYS A 115 -4.15 31.52 -3.74
C LYS A 115 -4.91 32.74 -3.28
N SER A 116 -4.30 33.94 -3.30
CA SER A 116 -4.92 35.21 -2.89
C SER A 116 -5.68 35.91 -4.02
N LEU A 117 -5.61 35.39 -5.25
CA LEU A 117 -6.33 35.95 -6.37
C LEU A 117 -7.84 35.90 -6.16
N GLU A 118 -8.54 36.91 -6.65
CA GLU A 118 -10.00 36.95 -6.60
C GLU A 118 -10.62 35.86 -7.49
N GLY A 119 -11.65 35.21 -6.97
CA GLY A 119 -12.36 34.12 -7.65
C GLY A 119 -12.65 32.94 -6.73
N ASN A 120 -13.53 32.05 -7.18
CA ASN A 120 -14.01 30.96 -6.34
C ASN A 120 -13.01 29.80 -6.22
N ASP A 121 -12.04 29.66 -7.12
CA ASP A 121 -11.23 28.45 -7.25
C ASP A 121 -9.79 28.60 -6.72
N HIS A 122 -9.28 29.86 -6.60
CA HIS A 122 -7.90 30.09 -6.22
C HIS A 122 -7.55 29.67 -4.80
N TYR A 123 -8.41 29.93 -3.83
CA TYR A 123 -8.12 29.73 -2.39
C TYR A 123 -8.05 28.25 -1.99
N HIS A 124 -8.68 27.35 -2.74
CA HIS A 124 -8.60 25.90 -2.50
C HIS A 124 -7.75 25.16 -3.54
N ALA A 125 -7.23 25.86 -4.54
CA ALA A 125 -6.30 25.30 -5.51
C ALA A 125 -4.95 24.95 -4.91
N GLY A 126 -4.22 24.02 -5.51
CA GLY A 126 -2.81 23.80 -5.25
C GLY A 126 -1.95 24.80 -6.02
N ASP A 127 -0.90 25.29 -5.40
CA ASP A 127 0.16 26.06 -6.06
C ASP A 127 1.33 25.17 -6.48
N PRO A 128 2.35 25.70 -7.19
CA PRO A 128 3.51 24.91 -7.63
C PRO A 128 4.23 24.19 -6.48
N GLU A 129 4.27 24.78 -5.27
CA GLU A 129 4.93 24.18 -4.11
C GLU A 129 4.12 22.99 -3.56
N ASP A 130 2.81 23.12 -3.51
CA ASP A 130 1.88 22.05 -3.13
C ASP A 130 2.02 20.83 -4.06
N PHE A 131 2.00 21.07 -5.38
CA PHE A 131 2.16 19.98 -6.35
C PHE A 131 3.54 19.34 -6.27
N ALA A 132 4.60 20.12 -6.14
CA ALA A 132 5.95 19.59 -5.96
C ALA A 132 6.05 18.72 -4.69
N LYS A 133 5.35 19.07 -3.62
CA LYS A 133 5.28 18.30 -2.39
C LYS A 133 4.47 17.00 -2.60
N ALA A 134 3.31 17.08 -3.22
CA ALA A 134 2.50 15.90 -3.52
C ALA A 134 3.28 14.88 -4.37
N ILE A 135 3.99 15.33 -5.41
CA ILE A 135 4.82 14.47 -6.27
C ILE A 135 5.89 13.76 -5.43
N ARG A 136 6.65 14.50 -4.59
CA ARG A 136 7.64 13.88 -3.69
C ARG A 136 7.02 12.85 -2.74
N ASN A 137 5.81 13.12 -2.24
CA ASN A 137 5.10 12.15 -1.41
C ASN A 137 4.74 10.88 -2.19
N PHE A 138 4.28 11.01 -3.44
CA PHE A 138 3.93 9.86 -4.29
C PHE A 138 5.17 9.01 -4.59
N GLU A 139 6.31 9.64 -4.90
CA GLU A 139 7.59 8.96 -5.12
C GLU A 139 8.02 8.20 -3.87
N LEU A 140 8.00 8.86 -2.70
CA LEU A 140 8.33 8.23 -1.42
C LEU A 140 7.40 7.05 -1.10
N ILE A 141 6.10 7.20 -1.31
CA ILE A 141 5.13 6.11 -1.09
C ILE A 141 5.43 4.93 -2.00
N SER A 142 5.71 5.17 -3.28
CA SER A 142 6.06 4.12 -4.24
C SER A 142 7.29 3.31 -3.78
N GLU A 143 8.26 3.99 -3.14
CA GLU A 143 9.44 3.35 -2.58
C GLU A 143 9.12 2.52 -1.31
N ILE A 144 8.36 3.11 -0.35
CA ILE A 144 8.17 2.51 0.99
C ILE A 144 7.08 1.44 1.04
N VAL A 145 6.13 1.44 0.12
CA VAL A 145 5.03 0.45 0.10
C VAL A 145 5.54 -0.97 -0.15
N GLY A 146 6.55 -1.11 -1.02
CA GLY A 146 7.19 -2.39 -1.29
C GLY A 146 6.24 -3.47 -1.82
N ASP A 147 6.57 -4.73 -1.58
CA ASP A 147 5.80 -5.90 -2.02
C ASP A 147 4.74 -6.31 -0.98
N LYS A 148 3.61 -6.85 -1.44
CA LYS A 148 2.55 -7.42 -0.59
C LYS A 148 2.94 -8.75 0.06
N LYS A 149 3.96 -9.43 -0.45
CA LYS A 149 4.36 -10.76 0.00
C LYS A 149 5.29 -10.69 1.22
N LYS A 150 4.87 -11.26 2.37
CA LYS A 150 5.74 -11.34 3.55
C LYS A 150 6.88 -12.32 3.30
N THR A 151 8.06 -11.78 3.07
CA THR A 151 9.34 -12.51 2.95
C THR A 151 10.36 -11.97 3.94
N VAL A 152 11.52 -12.63 4.03
CA VAL A 152 12.69 -12.06 4.70
C VAL A 152 13.42 -11.20 3.70
N LEU A 153 13.60 -9.94 4.02
CA LEU A 153 14.33 -9.00 3.17
C LEU A 153 15.84 -9.29 3.21
N GLU A 154 16.54 -8.92 2.16
CA GLU A 154 18.00 -9.13 2.08
C GLU A 154 18.75 -8.44 3.25
N CYS A 155 18.34 -7.22 3.59
CA CYS A 155 18.89 -6.48 4.73
C CYS A 155 18.65 -7.17 6.09
N GLU A 156 17.69 -8.09 6.19
CA GLU A 156 17.41 -8.86 7.40
C GLU A 156 18.22 -10.18 7.49
N MET A 157 18.94 -10.60 6.46
CA MET A 157 19.63 -11.89 6.44
C MET A 157 20.71 -12.01 7.53
N ILE A 158 21.52 -10.97 7.70
CA ILE A 158 22.55 -10.93 8.75
C ILE A 158 21.92 -10.87 10.15
N PRO A 159 21.01 -9.92 10.46
CA PRO A 159 20.29 -9.91 11.73
C PRO A 159 19.56 -11.23 12.04
N ARG A 160 18.99 -11.86 11.02
CA ARG A 160 18.30 -13.15 11.17
C ARG A 160 19.25 -14.25 11.67
N ARG A 161 20.48 -14.30 11.13
CA ARG A 161 21.50 -15.25 11.55
C ARG A 161 22.05 -14.93 12.94
N GLU A 162 22.44 -13.67 13.17
CA GLU A 162 23.16 -13.27 14.37
C GLU A 162 22.24 -13.03 15.59
N ALA A 163 21.04 -12.50 15.39
CA ALA A 163 20.14 -12.13 16.49
C ALA A 163 19.23 -13.28 16.95
N ARG A 164 19.01 -14.31 16.12
CA ARG A 164 18.26 -15.50 16.52
C ARG A 164 19.08 -16.32 17.50
N ARG A 165 18.42 -17.25 18.17
CA ARG A 165 19.02 -18.13 19.15
C ARG A 165 19.08 -19.56 18.65
N SER A 166 20.10 -20.29 19.12
CA SER A 166 20.24 -21.75 19.02
C SER A 166 20.25 -22.37 20.40
N LEU A 167 20.00 -23.67 20.47
CA LEU A 167 20.29 -24.47 21.64
C LEU A 167 21.81 -24.60 21.82
N VAL A 168 22.28 -24.35 23.03
CA VAL A 168 23.69 -24.31 23.39
C VAL A 168 23.87 -25.15 24.65
N LEU A 169 24.98 -25.89 24.78
CA LEU A 169 25.28 -26.64 25.96
C LEU A 169 25.67 -25.75 27.17
N THR A 170 25.18 -26.07 28.34
CA THR A 170 25.46 -25.35 29.59
C THR A 170 26.75 -25.84 30.28
N HIS A 171 27.31 -26.97 29.84
CA HIS A 171 28.54 -27.60 30.37
C HIS A 171 29.11 -28.60 29.35
N ASP A 172 30.34 -29.11 29.63
CA ASP A 172 30.96 -30.14 28.82
C ASP A 172 30.16 -31.44 28.86
N MET A 173 29.93 -32.07 27.72
CA MET A 173 29.28 -33.37 27.60
C MET A 173 30.06 -34.31 26.68
N LYS A 174 29.99 -35.62 27.00
CA LYS A 174 30.68 -36.66 26.26
C LYS A 174 29.82 -37.35 25.19
N ALA A 175 30.48 -37.95 24.23
CA ALA A 175 29.80 -38.82 23.26
C ALA A 175 29.00 -39.91 23.98
N GLY A 176 27.77 -40.16 23.55
CA GLY A 176 26.84 -41.11 24.13
C GLY A 176 26.02 -40.60 25.34
N GLU A 177 26.35 -39.44 25.91
CA GLU A 177 25.51 -38.84 26.96
C GLU A 177 24.19 -38.37 26.42
N VAL A 178 23.13 -38.62 27.18
CA VAL A 178 21.75 -38.21 26.80
C VAL A 178 21.50 -36.78 27.28
N ILE A 179 21.02 -35.96 26.37
CA ILE A 179 20.74 -34.55 26.61
C ILE A 179 19.46 -34.41 27.44
N ALA A 180 19.53 -33.71 28.57
CA ALA A 180 18.38 -33.28 29.36
C ALA A 180 18.13 -31.79 29.22
N GLU A 181 16.95 -31.31 29.62
CA GLU A 181 16.57 -29.89 29.54
C GLU A 181 17.57 -28.96 30.25
N LYS A 182 18.08 -29.38 31.44
CA LYS A 182 19.07 -28.63 32.23
C LYS A 182 20.41 -28.42 31.53
N ASP A 183 20.72 -29.24 30.51
CA ASP A 183 21.98 -29.21 29.76
C ASP A 183 21.92 -28.20 28.61
N LEU A 184 20.78 -27.56 28.43
CA LEU A 184 20.47 -26.67 27.29
C LEU A 184 20.14 -25.25 27.74
N ILE A 185 20.63 -24.28 26.98
CA ILE A 185 20.25 -22.87 27.10
C ILE A 185 20.09 -22.28 25.71
N ALA A 186 19.20 -21.29 25.56
CA ALA A 186 19.01 -20.59 24.30
C ALA A 186 19.89 -19.35 24.22
N LYS A 187 20.99 -19.41 23.44
CA LYS A 187 21.91 -18.29 23.18
C LYS A 187 22.00 -17.94 21.69
N ARG A 188 22.49 -16.73 21.39
CA ARG A 188 22.90 -16.33 20.06
C ARG A 188 24.24 -16.96 19.70
N PRO A 189 24.54 -17.20 18.40
CA PRO A 189 23.75 -16.88 17.18
C PRO A 189 22.72 -17.95 16.84
N GLY A 190 21.91 -17.69 15.81
CA GLY A 190 20.91 -18.61 15.26
C GLY A 190 21.45 -19.54 14.17
N THR A 191 22.66 -20.05 14.35
CA THR A 191 23.38 -20.90 13.37
C THR A 191 23.19 -22.39 13.59
N GLY A 192 22.66 -22.79 14.74
CA GLY A 192 22.41 -24.19 15.10
C GLY A 192 20.94 -24.53 15.24
N ILE A 193 20.62 -25.53 16.06
CA ILE A 193 19.27 -26.00 16.31
C ILE A 193 18.45 -24.90 17.00
N SER A 194 17.34 -24.51 16.41
CA SER A 194 16.46 -23.50 17.00
C SER A 194 15.84 -24.00 18.31
N PRO A 195 15.71 -23.14 19.35
CA PRO A 195 15.08 -23.51 20.64
C PRO A 195 13.66 -24.08 20.50
N LYS A 196 12.95 -23.82 19.44
CA LYS A 196 11.60 -24.40 19.18
C LYS A 196 11.62 -25.93 19.01
N TYR A 197 12.80 -26.52 18.85
CA TYR A 197 12.97 -27.95 18.70
C TYR A 197 13.51 -28.62 19.98
N ILE A 198 13.47 -27.94 21.14
CA ILE A 198 14.01 -28.43 22.39
C ILE A 198 13.45 -29.81 22.77
N ASP A 199 12.13 -30.01 22.59
CA ASP A 199 11.46 -31.28 22.90
C ASP A 199 11.96 -32.45 22.04
N ILE A 200 12.47 -32.17 20.82
CA ILE A 200 13.04 -33.18 19.94
C ILE A 200 14.49 -33.48 20.33
N VAL A 201 15.21 -32.51 20.88
CA VAL A 201 16.63 -32.62 21.27
C VAL A 201 16.78 -33.32 22.61
N ILE A 202 15.87 -33.04 23.56
CA ILE A 202 15.86 -33.75 24.86
C ILE A 202 15.67 -35.26 24.62
N GLY A 203 16.52 -36.08 25.26
CA GLY A 203 16.52 -37.52 25.09
C GLY A 203 17.39 -38.05 23.96
N GLN A 204 17.92 -37.17 23.09
CA GLN A 204 18.92 -37.57 22.08
C GLN A 204 20.30 -37.74 22.73
N SER A 205 21.16 -38.55 22.14
CA SER A 205 22.52 -38.77 22.60
C SER A 205 23.52 -38.01 21.71
N LEU A 206 24.56 -37.44 22.34
CA LEU A 206 25.64 -36.78 21.60
C LEU A 206 26.45 -37.82 20.81
N LYS A 207 26.78 -37.48 19.56
CA LYS A 207 27.63 -38.29 18.67
C LYS A 207 29.13 -38.09 18.93
N LYS A 208 29.52 -37.00 19.59
CA LYS A 208 30.92 -36.65 19.91
C LYS A 208 31.00 -35.81 21.17
N ASP A 209 32.22 -35.74 21.75
CA ASP A 209 32.50 -34.87 22.87
C ASP A 209 32.30 -33.40 22.47
N LEU A 210 31.54 -32.65 23.25
CA LEU A 210 31.27 -31.21 23.04
C LEU A 210 31.57 -30.44 24.32
N LYS A 211 32.03 -29.22 24.17
CA LYS A 211 32.33 -28.28 25.24
C LYS A 211 31.14 -27.42 25.64
N GLU A 212 31.21 -26.89 26.84
CA GLU A 212 30.32 -25.77 27.25
C GLU A 212 30.28 -24.67 26.18
N ASP A 213 29.16 -24.02 26.07
CA ASP A 213 28.88 -22.97 25.07
C ASP A 213 28.93 -23.44 23.60
N THR A 214 29.00 -24.75 23.34
CA THR A 214 28.87 -25.26 21.96
C THR A 214 27.45 -25.09 21.47
N VAL A 215 27.30 -24.43 20.30
CA VAL A 215 26.02 -24.34 19.56
C VAL A 215 25.70 -25.73 18.97
N LEU A 216 24.58 -26.31 19.35
CA LEU A 216 24.16 -27.62 18.84
C LEU A 216 23.70 -27.55 17.38
N SER A 217 24.12 -28.54 16.62
CA SER A 217 23.63 -28.82 15.27
C SER A 217 23.03 -30.23 15.18
N TRP A 218 22.24 -30.54 14.17
CA TRP A 218 21.69 -31.87 13.92
C TRP A 218 22.77 -32.94 13.65
N GLU A 219 23.98 -32.52 13.32
CA GLU A 219 25.14 -33.42 13.16
C GLU A 219 25.71 -33.88 14.50
N ASN A 220 25.43 -33.13 15.57
CA ASN A 220 25.96 -33.42 16.91
C ASN A 220 25.14 -34.47 17.66
N ILE A 221 23.88 -34.68 17.24
CA ILE A 221 22.90 -35.53 17.92
C ILE A 221 22.28 -36.56 16.99
#